data_8bd1627d8157d3085bc711b7e505017b
#
_entry.id   8bd1627d8157d3085bc711b7e505017b
#
_cell.length_a   1.000
_cell.length_b   1.000
_cell.length_c   1.000
_cell.angle_alpha   90.00
_cell.angle_beta   90.00
_cell.angle_gamma   90.00
#
_symmetry.space_group_name_H-M   'P 1'
#
loop_
_entity.id
_entity.type
_entity.pdbx_description
1 polymer ?
#
loop_
_entity_poly.entity_id
_entity_poly.type
_entity_poly.pdbx_seq_one_letter_code
_entity_poly.pdbx_strand_id
1 'polypeptide(L)'
;MKNTKQAIALASAAALSVGMLAGCGGAASSAATASSESNSTATAEASTTAASDGTLVLAETGFESKFSPFFAASAADQDVIDLTQIALLGADRKGEMVLNGIEGETREYNGTDYTYHGPADCVVTENADGTVTYDIKLREDLKFSDGEPVTIDDVIFSMYVFLDPTYDGSVTMYSTPIVGLDEYRSSMTTLSKLIAEAGEDNTDNTNFTAEQQKAFWDAVNDGGVKFAQEIIDYCVENGAAADANDAAGAASAWNLGELPAGATAKDMFELIGANYDWNFSSMEAETAGSKLSDLIPEDVYAYSTTGVNVGDAVASVAGIVKTGDYSMTLTTTELSTTMIYQLQMPIAPLHYYGDESLYDYDNNSFGFVKGDLSGVRAKTSAPMGAGMFTFSKYSDGVVYLDANPSYYDGAPKVAHVNMKETQEADKITGVQAGTIDISDPSYSLEVADQIADINGAEGEDGPVITTRLKDYRGYGYIALSAKNVNVGGDPSSQASKDLRKAIMT
;
A
#
# COMPACT_ATOMS: atom_id res chain seq x y z
N MET A 1 -26.01 -3.17 6.82
CA MET A 1 -25.84 -2.03 5.92
C MET A 1 -24.42 -1.93 5.34
N LYS A 2 -23.34 -2.32 6.02
CA LYS A 2 -22.02 -2.54 5.39
C LYS A 2 -22.07 -3.54 4.22
N ASN A 3 -22.97 -4.51 4.31
CA ASN A 3 -23.20 -5.49 3.25
C ASN A 3 -23.87 -4.90 1.99
N THR A 4 -24.46 -3.70 2.08
CA THR A 4 -25.11 -3.08 0.93
C THR A 4 -24.09 -2.45 -0.02
N LYS A 5 -23.06 -1.79 0.50
CA LYS A 5 -21.96 -1.27 -0.33
C LYS A 5 -21.21 -2.41 -1.06
N GLN A 6 -20.87 -3.47 -0.35
CA GLN A 6 -20.23 -4.65 -0.94
C GLN A 6 -21.15 -5.46 -1.86
N ALA A 7 -22.42 -5.60 -1.50
CA ALA A 7 -23.41 -6.27 -2.36
C ALA A 7 -23.70 -5.45 -3.63
N ILE A 8 -23.72 -4.13 -3.53
CA ILE A 8 -23.92 -3.21 -4.65
C ILE A 8 -22.66 -3.23 -5.55
N ALA A 9 -21.47 -3.16 -4.98
CA ALA A 9 -20.21 -3.24 -5.73
C ALA A 9 -20.02 -4.60 -6.44
N LEU A 10 -20.39 -5.71 -5.80
CA LEU A 10 -20.34 -7.04 -6.41
C LEU A 10 -21.40 -7.24 -7.50
N ALA A 11 -22.59 -6.63 -7.38
CA ALA A 11 -23.62 -6.69 -8.42
C ALA A 11 -23.24 -5.88 -9.66
N SER A 12 -22.56 -4.73 -9.50
CA SER A 12 -22.09 -3.91 -10.63
C SER A 12 -20.90 -4.54 -11.36
N ALA A 13 -19.97 -5.19 -10.65
CA ALA A 13 -18.90 -5.94 -11.27
C ALA A 13 -19.43 -7.13 -12.10
N ALA A 14 -20.47 -7.82 -11.64
CA ALA A 14 -21.12 -8.88 -12.38
C ALA A 14 -21.93 -8.38 -13.59
N ALA A 15 -22.53 -7.19 -13.52
CA ALA A 15 -23.27 -6.59 -14.63
C ALA A 15 -22.33 -6.06 -15.73
N LEU A 16 -21.16 -5.53 -15.37
CA LEU A 16 -20.15 -5.09 -16.34
C LEU A 16 -19.49 -6.26 -17.09
N SER A 17 -19.30 -7.41 -16.44
CA SER A 17 -18.74 -8.60 -17.09
C SER A 17 -19.71 -9.27 -18.09
N VAL A 18 -21.02 -9.11 -17.91
CA VAL A 18 -22.04 -9.61 -18.87
C VAL A 18 -22.23 -8.66 -20.06
N GLY A 19 -21.99 -7.36 -19.88
CA GLY A 19 -22.10 -6.34 -20.94
C GLY A 19 -20.98 -6.39 -21.98
N MET A 20 -19.79 -6.90 -21.66
CA MET A 20 -18.64 -6.98 -22.60
C MET A 20 -18.65 -8.23 -23.47
N LEU A 21 -19.49 -9.23 -23.20
CA LEU A 21 -19.62 -10.45 -24.02
C LEU A 21 -20.67 -10.37 -25.14
N ALA A 22 -21.39 -9.24 -25.28
CA ALA A 22 -22.45 -9.07 -26.28
C ALA A 22 -22.05 -8.24 -27.52
N GLY A 23 -20.78 -7.91 -27.73
CA GLY A 23 -20.36 -7.01 -28.78
C GLY A 23 -19.23 -7.49 -29.69
N CYS A 24 -19.31 -8.72 -30.24
CA CYS A 24 -18.59 -9.05 -31.47
C CYS A 24 -19.21 -10.27 -32.15
N GLY A 25 -20.22 -10.03 -32.94
CA GLY A 25 -20.80 -10.99 -33.86
C GLY A 25 -21.12 -10.29 -35.16
N GLY A 26 -20.49 -10.72 -36.25
CA GLY A 26 -20.84 -10.26 -37.59
C GLY A 26 -19.85 -10.69 -38.66
N ALA A 27 -20.08 -11.90 -39.21
CA ALA A 27 -20.15 -12.27 -40.62
C ALA A 27 -18.85 -12.17 -41.44
N ALA A 28 -18.48 -13.06 -42.28
CA ALA A 28 -19.16 -14.12 -43.00
C ALA A 28 -18.17 -15.03 -43.70
N SER A 29 -18.52 -16.31 -43.82
CA SER A 29 -18.47 -17.24 -44.97
C SER A 29 -17.12 -17.45 -45.69
N SER A 30 -16.64 -18.61 -45.93
CA SER A 30 -17.18 -19.79 -46.56
C SER A 30 -16.12 -20.86 -46.79
N ALA A 31 -16.59 -22.07 -46.67
CA ALA A 31 -16.27 -23.25 -47.50
C ALA A 31 -14.98 -24.02 -47.27
N ALA A 32 -15.12 -25.16 -46.63
CA ALA A 32 -14.95 -26.54 -47.11
C ALA A 32 -13.59 -26.94 -47.68
N THR A 33 -12.93 -27.93 -47.12
CA THR A 33 -13.05 -29.35 -47.50
C THR A 33 -12.06 -30.23 -46.73
N ALA A 34 -12.58 -31.25 -46.17
CA ALA A 34 -12.17 -32.63 -45.97
C ALA A 34 -10.70 -33.07 -45.91
N SER A 35 -10.48 -33.84 -44.83
CA SER A 35 -9.77 -35.15 -44.77
C SER A 35 -8.27 -35.20 -44.88
N SER A 36 -7.61 -35.64 -43.79
CA SER A 36 -7.15 -37.03 -43.71
C SER A 36 -6.51 -37.29 -42.35
N GLU A 37 -6.88 -38.39 -41.74
CA GLU A 37 -6.24 -39.02 -40.62
C GLU A 37 -4.77 -39.29 -40.90
N SER A 38 -3.88 -38.92 -40.00
CA SER A 38 -2.63 -39.67 -39.85
C SER A 38 -2.29 -39.70 -38.36
N ASN A 39 -2.44 -40.90 -37.85
CA ASN A 39 -1.98 -41.35 -36.55
C ASN A 39 -0.44 -41.22 -36.53
N SER A 40 0.12 -40.32 -35.74
CA SER A 40 1.51 -40.38 -35.38
C SER A 40 1.62 -40.33 -33.87
N THR A 41 1.92 -41.47 -33.29
CA THR A 41 2.47 -41.64 -31.95
C THR A 41 3.70 -40.74 -31.81
N ALA A 42 3.51 -39.56 -31.22
CA ALA A 42 4.63 -38.76 -30.78
C ALA A 42 5.08 -39.32 -29.41
N THR A 43 6.18 -40.04 -29.44
CA THR A 43 7.03 -40.27 -28.26
C THR A 43 7.33 -38.92 -27.64
N ALA A 44 6.98 -38.78 -26.37
CA ALA A 44 7.41 -37.61 -25.56
C ALA A 44 8.94 -37.69 -25.46
N GLU A 45 9.61 -36.92 -26.29
CA GLU A 45 11.02 -36.60 -26.06
C GLU A 45 11.05 -35.68 -24.84
N ALA A 46 11.80 -36.11 -23.81
CA ALA A 46 12.15 -35.30 -22.69
C ALA A 46 12.70 -33.96 -23.21
N SER A 47 11.97 -32.88 -22.91
CA SER A 47 12.42 -31.52 -23.18
C SER A 47 13.77 -31.35 -22.47
N THR A 48 14.83 -31.28 -23.23
CA THR A 48 16.10 -30.77 -22.73
C THR A 48 15.85 -29.36 -22.29
N THR A 49 15.93 -29.15 -21.00
CA THR A 49 15.92 -27.79 -20.39
C THR A 49 16.89 -26.92 -21.16
N ALA A 50 16.36 -25.99 -21.95
CA ALA A 50 17.14 -24.86 -22.42
C ALA A 50 17.84 -24.26 -21.19
N ALA A 51 19.15 -24.03 -21.28
CA ALA A 51 19.88 -23.37 -20.21
C ALA A 51 19.14 -22.06 -19.96
N SER A 52 18.59 -21.89 -18.73
CA SER A 52 17.89 -20.64 -18.36
C SER A 52 18.92 -19.52 -18.54
N ASP A 53 18.50 -18.42 -19.14
CA ASP A 53 19.33 -17.20 -19.27
C ASP A 53 19.58 -16.52 -17.93
N GLY A 54 19.19 -17.16 -16.81
CA GLY A 54 19.27 -16.63 -15.46
C GLY A 54 18.10 -15.76 -15.09
N THR A 55 17.02 -15.78 -15.86
CA THR A 55 15.77 -15.05 -15.55
C THR A 55 14.80 -15.91 -14.77
N LEU A 56 14.22 -15.36 -13.73
CA LEU A 56 13.12 -15.91 -12.93
C LEU A 56 11.84 -15.11 -13.21
N VAL A 57 10.77 -15.79 -13.60
CA VAL A 57 9.47 -15.17 -13.87
C VAL A 57 8.52 -15.43 -12.70
N LEU A 58 8.10 -14.36 -12.00
CA LEU A 58 7.12 -14.39 -10.93
C LEU A 58 5.76 -13.95 -11.48
N ALA A 59 4.70 -14.68 -11.13
CA ALA A 59 3.33 -14.23 -11.39
C ALA A 59 2.88 -13.28 -10.31
N GLU A 60 2.40 -12.10 -10.72
CA GLU A 60 1.88 -11.07 -9.83
C GLU A 60 0.44 -10.71 -10.18
N THR A 61 -0.26 -10.08 -9.25
CA THR A 61 -1.51 -9.37 -9.55
C THR A 61 -1.22 -8.07 -10.32
N GLY A 62 -2.23 -7.31 -10.71
CA GLY A 62 -2.00 -6.05 -11.43
C GLY A 62 -1.27 -5.02 -10.58
N PHE A 63 -0.34 -4.28 -11.20
CA PHE A 63 0.40 -3.19 -10.57
C PHE A 63 -0.39 -1.88 -10.65
N GLU A 64 -0.32 -1.06 -9.59
CA GLU A 64 -0.78 0.34 -9.60
C GLU A 64 0.30 1.29 -10.13
N SER A 65 1.51 0.80 -10.36
CA SER A 65 2.70 1.54 -10.82
C SER A 65 3.17 2.62 -9.85
N LYS A 66 2.88 2.44 -8.57
CA LYS A 66 3.37 3.28 -7.47
C LYS A 66 4.53 2.61 -6.76
N PHE A 67 5.61 2.38 -7.48
CA PHE A 67 6.83 1.73 -6.97
C PHE A 67 7.63 2.69 -6.08
N SER A 68 7.10 2.99 -4.93
CA SER A 68 7.71 3.95 -4.00
C SER A 68 7.84 3.32 -2.61
N PRO A 69 9.01 3.42 -1.96
CA PRO A 69 9.18 2.94 -0.58
C PRO A 69 8.26 3.64 0.41
N PHE A 70 7.68 4.79 0.02
CA PHE A 70 6.80 5.59 0.87
C PHE A 70 5.32 5.46 0.53
N PHE A 71 4.97 5.24 -0.74
CA PHE A 71 3.59 5.38 -1.24
C PHE A 71 3.06 4.16 -1.98
N ALA A 72 3.76 3.02 -1.97
CA ALA A 72 3.20 1.76 -2.45
C ALA A 72 1.96 1.40 -1.64
N ALA A 73 0.85 1.09 -2.32
CA ALA A 73 -0.44 0.80 -1.69
C ALA A 73 -0.99 -0.58 -2.05
N SER A 74 -0.61 -1.15 -3.19
CA SER A 74 -0.95 -2.51 -3.59
C SER A 74 0.11 -3.52 -3.12
N ALA A 75 -0.29 -4.78 -2.92
CA ALA A 75 0.64 -5.85 -2.58
C ALA A 75 1.70 -6.06 -3.67
N ALA A 76 1.29 -6.04 -4.95
CA ALA A 76 2.21 -6.21 -6.07
C ALA A 76 3.26 -5.08 -6.18
N ASP A 77 2.85 -3.82 -5.92
CA ASP A 77 3.81 -2.71 -5.87
C ASP A 77 4.76 -2.85 -4.67
N GLN A 78 4.25 -3.34 -3.52
CA GLN A 78 5.08 -3.60 -2.33
C GLN A 78 6.09 -4.71 -2.58
N ASP A 79 5.74 -5.78 -3.32
CA ASP A 79 6.68 -6.85 -3.66
C ASP A 79 7.86 -6.34 -4.51
N VAL A 80 7.63 -5.34 -5.38
CA VAL A 80 8.72 -4.63 -6.09
C VAL A 80 9.62 -3.88 -5.11
N ILE A 81 9.03 -3.20 -4.12
CA ILE A 81 9.78 -2.47 -3.09
C ILE A 81 10.59 -3.43 -2.23
N ASP A 82 10.03 -4.55 -1.81
CA ASP A 82 10.71 -5.55 -0.98
C ASP A 82 11.95 -6.16 -1.68
N LEU A 83 11.96 -6.21 -3.01
CA LEU A 83 13.10 -6.68 -3.79
C LEU A 83 14.14 -5.58 -4.07
N THR A 84 13.74 -4.31 -4.10
CA THR A 84 14.61 -3.17 -4.48
C THR A 84 15.11 -2.34 -3.31
N GLN A 85 14.50 -2.46 -2.13
CA GLN A 85 14.89 -1.75 -0.91
C GLN A 85 15.48 -2.70 0.13
N ILE A 86 16.12 -2.15 1.15
CA ILE A 86 16.46 -2.85 2.40
C ILE A 86 15.63 -2.25 3.53
N ALA A 87 15.10 -3.11 4.40
CA ALA A 87 14.43 -2.67 5.62
C ALA A 87 15.47 -2.38 6.71
N LEU A 88 15.23 -1.37 7.55
CA LEU A 88 16.15 -1.04 8.66
C LEU A 88 16.37 -2.23 9.60
N LEU A 89 15.30 -2.92 10.00
CA LEU A 89 15.38 -4.20 10.70
C LEU A 89 14.64 -5.28 9.91
N GLY A 90 15.21 -6.49 9.89
CA GLY A 90 14.57 -7.66 9.29
C GLY A 90 13.75 -8.46 10.28
N ALA A 91 12.99 -9.42 9.74
CA ALA A 91 12.30 -10.44 10.53
C ALA A 91 12.65 -11.85 10.00
N ASP A 92 12.56 -12.83 10.86
CA ASP A 92 12.71 -14.23 10.47
C ASP A 92 11.44 -14.77 9.78
N ARG A 93 11.46 -16.05 9.39
CA ARG A 93 10.33 -16.73 8.73
C ARG A 93 9.09 -16.89 9.62
N LYS A 94 9.24 -16.73 10.94
CA LYS A 94 8.14 -16.72 11.92
C LYS A 94 7.61 -15.31 12.19
N GLY A 95 8.28 -14.27 11.66
CA GLY A 95 7.96 -12.86 11.87
C GLY A 95 8.56 -12.26 13.15
N GLU A 96 9.48 -12.97 13.81
CA GLU A 96 10.21 -12.43 14.95
C GLU A 96 11.33 -11.52 14.47
N MET A 97 11.45 -10.33 15.09
CA MET A 97 12.45 -9.33 14.71
C MET A 97 13.88 -9.84 14.90
N VAL A 98 14.74 -9.56 13.94
CA VAL A 98 16.18 -9.79 14.01
C VAL A 98 16.84 -8.53 14.56
N LEU A 99 17.35 -8.61 15.78
CA LEU A 99 17.92 -7.46 16.49
C LEU A 99 19.44 -7.37 16.39
N ASN A 100 20.12 -8.48 16.08
CA ASN A 100 21.58 -8.55 15.87
C ASN A 100 21.86 -8.89 14.40
N GLY A 101 21.38 -8.03 13.50
CA GLY A 101 21.43 -8.28 12.06
C GLY A 101 22.84 -8.24 11.47
N ILE A 102 23.77 -7.46 12.05
CA ILE A 102 25.13 -7.30 11.52
C ILE A 102 25.92 -8.61 11.60
N GLU A 103 25.92 -9.27 12.76
CA GLU A 103 26.54 -10.60 12.91
C GLU A 103 25.60 -11.71 12.38
N GLY A 104 24.31 -11.48 12.39
CA GLY A 104 23.27 -12.44 12.05
C GLY A 104 22.79 -13.29 13.20
N GLU A 105 21.53 -13.70 13.16
CA GLU A 105 20.91 -14.58 14.15
C GLU A 105 20.51 -15.90 13.47
N THR A 106 20.98 -17.03 14.03
CA THR A 106 20.60 -18.35 13.53
C THR A 106 19.37 -18.86 14.28
N ARG A 107 18.30 -19.17 13.55
CA ARG A 107 17.04 -19.67 14.08
C ARG A 107 16.51 -20.82 13.26
N GLU A 108 15.91 -21.80 13.93
CA GLU A 108 15.34 -22.98 13.29
C GLU A 108 13.95 -22.67 12.72
N TYR A 109 13.70 -23.08 11.48
CA TYR A 109 12.38 -23.07 10.84
C TYR A 109 12.15 -24.38 10.09
N ASN A 110 11.09 -25.10 10.44
CA ASN A 110 10.70 -26.39 9.82
C ASN A 110 11.85 -27.42 9.77
N GLY A 111 12.63 -27.53 10.86
CA GLY A 111 13.73 -28.48 10.97
C GLY A 111 15.02 -28.09 10.26
N THR A 112 15.10 -26.84 9.78
CA THR A 112 16.29 -26.28 9.11
C THR A 112 16.74 -25.00 9.82
N ASP A 113 18.04 -24.90 10.09
CA ASP A 113 18.65 -23.70 10.64
C ASP A 113 18.89 -22.67 9.54
N TYR A 114 18.40 -21.43 9.75
CA TYR A 114 18.63 -20.29 8.89
C TYR A 114 19.33 -19.17 9.66
N THR A 115 20.35 -18.57 9.07
CA THR A 115 20.99 -17.36 9.61
C THR A 115 20.38 -16.15 8.92
N TYR A 116 19.89 -15.21 9.71
CA TYR A 116 19.25 -13.98 9.26
C TYR A 116 20.20 -12.82 9.49
N HIS A 117 20.75 -12.29 8.41
CA HIS A 117 21.52 -11.05 8.40
C HIS A 117 20.63 -9.86 8.14
N GLY A 118 21.02 -8.69 8.62
CA GLY A 118 20.32 -7.43 8.43
C GLY A 118 21.26 -6.24 8.29
N PRO A 119 20.76 -5.09 7.86
CA PRO A 119 21.57 -3.89 7.72
C PRO A 119 21.91 -3.22 9.04
N ALA A 120 21.23 -3.57 10.14
CA ALA A 120 21.43 -2.93 11.44
C ALA A 120 21.29 -3.90 12.62
N ASP A 121 21.91 -3.51 13.74
CA ASP A 121 21.61 -3.98 15.08
C ASP A 121 20.70 -3.00 15.80
N CYS A 122 19.86 -3.51 16.72
CA CYS A 122 18.99 -2.70 17.59
C CYS A 122 19.02 -3.21 19.01
N VAL A 123 19.37 -2.35 19.97
CA VAL A 123 19.29 -2.65 21.41
C VAL A 123 18.10 -1.90 22.00
N VAL A 124 17.17 -2.63 22.60
CA VAL A 124 15.98 -2.07 23.24
C VAL A 124 16.18 -1.98 24.74
N THR A 125 16.00 -0.79 25.31
CA THR A 125 16.20 -0.53 26.74
C THR A 125 14.97 0.15 27.33
N GLU A 126 14.34 -0.46 28.33
CA GLU A 126 13.32 0.18 29.15
C GLU A 126 14.00 1.04 30.21
N ASN A 127 13.73 2.33 30.22
CA ASN A 127 14.33 3.29 31.12
C ASN A 127 13.55 3.39 32.45
N ALA A 128 14.22 3.85 33.50
CA ALA A 128 13.62 3.94 34.84
C ALA A 128 12.46 4.95 34.93
N ASP A 129 12.36 5.88 33.98
CA ASP A 129 11.27 6.85 33.86
C ASP A 129 10.07 6.35 33.04
N GLY A 130 10.14 5.13 32.54
CA GLY A 130 9.09 4.48 31.74
C GLY A 130 9.23 4.71 30.24
N THR A 131 10.18 5.52 29.78
CA THR A 131 10.48 5.64 28.34
C THR A 131 11.21 4.40 27.83
N VAL A 132 11.20 4.17 26.52
CA VAL A 132 11.95 3.06 25.90
C VAL A 132 12.86 3.61 24.82
N THR A 133 14.11 3.21 24.89
CA THR A 133 15.15 3.58 23.95
C THR A 133 15.48 2.43 23.01
N TYR A 134 15.56 2.73 21.73
CA TYR A 134 16.02 1.84 20.65
C TYR A 134 17.35 2.40 20.12
N ASP A 135 18.47 1.80 20.54
CA ASP A 135 19.80 2.14 20.05
C ASP A 135 20.06 1.38 18.76
N ILE A 136 20.16 2.08 17.64
CA ILE A 136 20.28 1.53 16.30
C ILE A 136 21.71 1.78 15.79
N LYS A 137 22.33 0.73 15.27
CA LYS A 137 23.65 0.81 14.62
C LYS A 137 23.58 0.14 13.25
N LEU A 138 23.93 0.89 12.19
CA LEU A 138 24.05 0.38 10.83
C LEU A 138 25.40 -0.31 10.60
N ARG A 139 25.43 -1.21 9.60
CA ARG A 139 26.66 -1.68 8.97
C ARG A 139 27.29 -0.50 8.21
N GLU A 140 28.63 -0.45 8.21
CA GLU A 140 29.39 0.61 7.54
C GLU A 140 29.69 0.29 6.06
N ASP A 141 29.40 -0.93 5.60
CA ASP A 141 29.67 -1.44 4.25
C ASP A 141 28.46 -1.42 3.30
N LEU A 142 27.32 -0.89 3.76
CA LEU A 142 26.09 -0.81 2.96
C LEU A 142 26.26 0.19 1.82
N LYS A 143 25.70 -0.18 0.65
CA LYS A 143 25.66 0.69 -0.53
C LYS A 143 24.31 0.62 -1.22
N PHE A 144 23.88 1.75 -1.72
CA PHE A 144 22.79 1.79 -2.70
C PHE A 144 23.23 1.20 -4.05
N SER A 145 22.29 0.94 -4.91
CA SER A 145 22.52 0.31 -6.22
C SER A 145 23.36 1.16 -7.19
N ASP A 146 23.44 2.47 -6.97
CA ASP A 146 24.30 3.41 -7.70
C ASP A 146 25.72 3.51 -7.13
N GLY A 147 25.96 2.87 -5.98
CA GLY A 147 27.27 2.79 -5.33
C GLY A 147 27.51 3.78 -4.19
N GLU A 148 26.58 4.73 -3.97
CA GLU A 148 26.65 5.64 -2.83
C GLU A 148 26.46 4.88 -1.50
N PRO A 149 27.15 5.29 -0.42
CA PRO A 149 27.04 4.63 0.88
C PRO A 149 25.67 4.88 1.51
N VAL A 150 25.13 3.87 2.22
CA VAL A 150 23.97 4.05 3.09
C VAL A 150 24.45 4.53 4.44
N THR A 151 23.91 5.62 4.93
CA THR A 151 24.25 6.23 6.22
C THR A 151 23.02 6.37 7.11
N ILE A 152 23.24 6.81 8.35
CA ILE A 152 22.13 7.09 9.26
C ILE A 152 21.28 8.28 8.81
N ASP A 153 21.82 9.15 7.95
CA ASP A 153 21.10 10.29 7.39
C ASP A 153 19.97 9.83 6.46
N ASP A 154 20.18 8.72 5.72
CA ASP A 154 19.13 8.10 4.89
C ASP A 154 18.01 7.49 5.75
N VAL A 155 18.37 6.91 6.90
CA VAL A 155 17.39 6.38 7.86
C VAL A 155 16.57 7.52 8.45
N ILE A 156 17.22 8.59 8.89
CA ILE A 156 16.57 9.78 9.47
C ILE A 156 15.67 10.44 8.42
N PHE A 157 16.16 10.65 7.20
CA PHE A 157 15.35 11.14 6.08
C PHE A 157 14.09 10.28 5.89
N SER A 158 14.26 8.95 5.80
CA SER A 158 13.13 8.02 5.60
C SER A 158 12.13 8.09 6.74
N MET A 159 12.59 8.16 8.01
CA MET A 159 11.70 8.36 9.16
C MET A 159 10.93 9.66 9.06
N TYR A 160 11.59 10.79 8.73
CA TYR A 160 10.92 12.08 8.66
C TYR A 160 9.90 12.16 7.53
N VAL A 161 10.09 11.43 6.41
CA VAL A 161 9.04 11.30 5.38
C VAL A 161 7.80 10.60 5.95
N PHE A 162 7.95 9.48 6.67
CA PHE A 162 6.83 8.76 7.30
C PHE A 162 6.16 9.54 8.43
N LEU A 163 6.89 10.43 9.09
CA LEU A 163 6.41 11.23 10.22
C LEU A 163 5.90 12.61 9.80
N ASP A 164 6.06 12.99 8.54
CA ASP A 164 5.58 14.30 8.06
C ASP A 164 4.08 14.45 8.27
N PRO A 165 3.59 15.62 8.73
CA PRO A 165 2.16 15.86 8.92
C PRO A 165 1.29 15.61 7.69
N THR A 166 1.85 15.77 6.48
CA THR A 166 1.16 15.57 5.20
C THR A 166 1.33 14.18 4.59
N TYR A 167 2.02 13.27 5.31
CA TYR A 167 2.15 11.89 4.87
C TYR A 167 0.80 11.16 4.91
N ASP A 168 0.39 10.59 3.77
CA ASP A 168 -0.87 9.89 3.57
C ASP A 168 -0.68 8.46 3.00
N GLY A 169 0.54 7.94 3.06
CA GLY A 169 0.82 6.55 2.66
C GLY A 169 0.34 5.52 3.68
N SER A 170 0.58 4.25 3.38
CA SER A 170 0.07 3.10 4.16
C SER A 170 0.80 2.83 5.48
N VAL A 171 2.03 3.36 5.66
CA VAL A 171 2.84 3.15 6.87
C VAL A 171 2.32 4.00 8.02
N THR A 172 2.13 3.37 9.19
CA THR A 172 1.50 4.01 10.36
C THR A 172 2.49 4.42 11.44
N MET A 173 3.76 4.63 11.11
CA MET A 173 4.81 5.06 12.05
C MET A 173 4.41 6.36 12.80
N TYR A 174 3.68 7.25 12.15
CA TYR A 174 3.17 8.49 12.76
C TYR A 174 2.18 8.28 13.92
N SER A 175 1.68 7.06 14.11
CA SER A 175 0.78 6.71 15.23
C SER A 175 1.50 6.09 16.43
N THR A 176 2.83 6.05 16.40
CA THR A 176 3.66 5.49 17.49
C THR A 176 3.98 6.55 18.55
N PRO A 177 4.21 6.14 19.80
CA PRO A 177 4.44 7.08 20.89
C PRO A 177 5.89 7.58 20.93
N ILE A 178 6.43 8.07 19.81
CA ILE A 178 7.78 8.66 19.77
C ILE A 178 7.76 10.00 20.50
N VAL A 179 8.77 10.24 21.34
CA VAL A 179 8.89 11.47 22.12
C VAL A 179 8.96 12.70 21.19
N GLY A 180 8.04 13.66 21.36
CA GLY A 180 7.97 14.89 20.58
C GLY A 180 7.29 14.76 19.22
N LEU A 181 6.73 13.58 18.89
CA LEU A 181 6.06 13.38 17.60
C LEU A 181 4.74 14.12 17.49
N ASP A 182 3.94 14.09 18.55
CA ASP A 182 2.64 14.78 18.57
C ASP A 182 2.83 16.28 18.42
N GLU A 183 3.83 16.87 19.09
CA GLU A 183 4.17 18.27 18.96
C GLU A 183 4.68 18.62 17.55
N TYR A 184 5.52 17.74 16.97
CA TYR A 184 6.00 17.92 15.61
C TYR A 184 4.84 17.92 14.61
N ARG A 185 3.91 16.98 14.71
CA ARG A 185 2.79 16.85 13.77
C ARG A 185 1.69 17.89 13.98
N SER A 186 1.32 18.19 15.24
CA SER A 186 0.22 19.11 15.56
C SER A 186 0.51 20.59 15.26
N SER A 187 1.78 20.93 14.99
CA SER A 187 2.16 22.29 14.58
C SER A 187 1.83 22.63 13.13
N MET A 188 1.24 21.68 12.39
CA MET A 188 0.92 21.83 10.97
C MET A 188 -0.38 21.11 10.60
N THR A 189 -1.09 21.63 9.60
CA THR A 189 -2.23 20.97 8.96
C THR A 189 -2.20 21.17 7.45
N THR A 190 -3.09 20.49 6.70
CA THR A 190 -3.15 20.65 5.24
C THR A 190 -3.88 21.93 4.83
N LEU A 191 -3.48 22.48 3.69
CA LEU A 191 -4.09 23.70 3.13
C LEU A 191 -5.58 23.49 2.82
N SER A 192 -5.94 22.31 2.27
CA SER A 192 -7.33 21.95 1.99
C SER A 192 -8.21 21.99 3.24
N LYS A 193 -7.72 21.39 4.35
CA LYS A 193 -8.44 21.39 5.63
C LYS A 193 -8.59 22.80 6.20
N LEU A 194 -7.54 23.60 6.17
CA LEU A 194 -7.60 25.00 6.64
C LEU A 194 -8.63 25.83 5.89
N ILE A 195 -8.64 25.75 4.54
CA ILE A 195 -9.60 26.51 3.72
C ILE A 195 -11.02 26.01 3.99
N ALA A 196 -11.21 24.68 4.09
CA ALA A 196 -12.53 24.10 4.33
C ALA A 196 -13.09 24.49 5.71
N GLU A 197 -12.28 24.45 6.76
CA GLU A 197 -12.67 24.84 8.13
C GLU A 197 -12.93 26.35 8.23
N ALA A 198 -12.23 27.19 7.45
CA ALA A 198 -12.50 28.63 7.39
C ALA A 198 -13.85 28.93 6.71
N GLY A 199 -14.32 28.08 5.81
CA GLY A 199 -15.58 28.23 5.10
C GLY A 199 -15.49 29.09 3.83
N GLU A 200 -16.50 28.96 2.94
CA GLU A 200 -16.51 29.63 1.63
C GLU A 200 -16.54 31.16 1.74
N ASP A 201 -17.28 31.69 2.72
CA ASP A 201 -17.45 33.13 2.94
C ASP A 201 -16.32 33.76 3.77
N ASN A 202 -15.24 33.03 4.05
CA ASN A 202 -14.14 33.52 4.87
C ASN A 202 -13.42 34.70 4.20
N THR A 203 -13.06 35.69 5.01
CA THR A 203 -12.33 36.92 4.59
C THR A 203 -10.95 37.04 5.27
N ASP A 204 -10.63 36.14 6.20
CA ASP A 204 -9.31 36.09 6.86
C ASP A 204 -8.39 35.15 6.08
N ASN A 205 -7.40 35.71 5.41
CA ASN A 205 -6.44 34.98 4.60
C ASN A 205 -5.04 34.95 5.25
N THR A 206 -4.99 34.80 6.58
CA THR A 206 -3.72 34.76 7.34
C THR A 206 -2.86 33.56 6.95
N ASN A 207 -3.45 32.38 6.75
CA ASN A 207 -2.77 31.12 6.51
C ASN A 207 -2.82 30.64 5.04
N PHE A 208 -3.58 31.32 4.19
CA PHE A 208 -3.72 31.03 2.76
C PHE A 208 -4.14 32.31 2.02
N THR A 209 -3.99 32.34 0.69
CA THR A 209 -4.38 33.51 -0.10
C THR A 209 -5.85 33.48 -0.49
N ALA A 210 -6.39 34.66 -0.86
CA ALA A 210 -7.77 34.75 -1.39
C ALA A 210 -7.92 33.95 -2.69
N GLU A 211 -6.87 33.86 -3.51
CA GLU A 211 -6.83 33.07 -4.74
C GLU A 211 -6.91 31.57 -4.42
N GLN A 212 -6.17 31.10 -3.42
CA GLN A 212 -6.21 29.69 -2.97
C GLN A 212 -7.59 29.33 -2.45
N GLN A 213 -8.18 30.18 -1.61
CA GLN A 213 -9.55 29.97 -1.11
C GLN A 213 -10.56 29.89 -2.27
N LYS A 214 -10.47 30.84 -3.20
CA LYS A 214 -11.37 30.85 -4.36
C LYS A 214 -11.20 29.58 -5.22
N ALA A 215 -9.98 29.21 -5.54
CA ALA A 215 -9.69 28.02 -6.35
C ALA A 215 -10.22 26.74 -5.68
N PHE A 216 -10.03 26.60 -4.37
CA PHE A 216 -10.55 25.48 -3.60
C PHE A 216 -12.08 25.39 -3.68
N TRP A 217 -12.79 26.48 -3.39
CA TRP A 217 -14.25 26.46 -3.38
C TRP A 217 -14.84 26.38 -4.81
N ASP A 218 -14.19 26.95 -5.82
CA ASP A 218 -14.55 26.70 -7.21
C ASP A 218 -14.47 25.20 -7.56
N ALA A 219 -13.40 24.53 -7.13
CA ALA A 219 -13.21 23.10 -7.36
C ALA A 219 -14.23 22.24 -6.58
N VAL A 220 -14.56 22.60 -5.33
CA VAL A 220 -15.62 21.96 -4.55
C VAL A 220 -16.98 22.12 -5.23
N ASN A 221 -17.30 23.33 -5.68
CA ASN A 221 -18.59 23.66 -6.31
C ASN A 221 -18.77 23.06 -7.72
N ASP A 222 -17.69 22.68 -8.40
CA ASP A 222 -17.73 21.99 -9.71
C ASP A 222 -17.39 20.51 -9.58
N GLY A 223 -16.11 20.16 -9.40
CA GLY A 223 -15.63 18.78 -9.38
C GLY A 223 -16.13 17.99 -8.18
N GLY A 224 -16.12 18.61 -6.97
CA GLY A 224 -16.61 17.97 -5.76
C GLY A 224 -18.11 17.66 -5.81
N VAL A 225 -18.91 18.61 -6.31
CA VAL A 225 -20.34 18.40 -6.51
C VAL A 225 -20.61 17.27 -7.51
N LYS A 226 -19.85 17.20 -8.62
CA LYS A 226 -19.96 16.08 -9.57
C LYS A 226 -19.63 14.74 -8.94
N PHE A 227 -18.56 14.67 -8.18
CA PHE A 227 -18.15 13.46 -7.46
C PHE A 227 -19.26 12.93 -6.55
N ALA A 228 -19.83 13.82 -5.73
CA ALA A 228 -20.94 13.45 -4.84
C ALA A 228 -22.22 13.10 -5.64
N GLN A 229 -22.49 13.79 -6.75
CA GLN A 229 -23.65 13.50 -7.61
C GLN A 229 -23.55 12.10 -8.22
N GLU A 230 -22.37 11.66 -8.68
CA GLU A 230 -22.17 10.30 -9.19
C GLU A 230 -22.49 9.24 -8.14
N ILE A 231 -22.20 9.50 -6.86
CA ILE A 231 -22.58 8.61 -5.74
C ILE A 231 -24.09 8.60 -5.55
N ILE A 232 -24.76 9.78 -5.62
CA ILE A 232 -26.20 9.90 -5.49
C ILE A 232 -26.88 9.13 -6.63
N ASP A 233 -26.46 9.37 -7.87
CA ASP A 233 -27.01 8.73 -9.06
C ASP A 233 -26.85 7.20 -8.98
N TYR A 234 -25.70 6.71 -8.54
CA TYR A 234 -25.46 5.28 -8.29
C TYR A 234 -26.43 4.73 -7.22
N CYS A 235 -26.67 5.47 -6.13
CA CYS A 235 -27.63 5.06 -5.11
C CYS A 235 -29.05 5.02 -5.64
N VAL A 236 -29.46 5.94 -6.53
CA VAL A 236 -30.75 5.96 -7.19
C VAL A 236 -30.91 4.76 -8.12
N GLU A 237 -29.94 4.49 -8.97
CA GLU A 237 -29.96 3.34 -9.89
C GLU A 237 -30.10 1.99 -9.15
N ASN A 238 -29.57 1.90 -7.94
CA ASN A 238 -29.63 0.72 -7.10
C ASN A 238 -30.81 0.76 -6.08
N GLY A 239 -31.70 1.73 -6.17
CA GLY A 239 -32.88 1.83 -5.30
C GLY A 239 -32.58 2.17 -3.84
N ALA A 240 -31.41 2.74 -3.56
CA ALA A 240 -30.94 3.08 -2.23
C ALA A 240 -31.18 4.58 -1.89
N ALA A 241 -31.47 5.42 -2.88
CA ALA A 241 -31.93 6.80 -2.75
C ALA A 241 -33.20 7.02 -3.58
N ALA A 242 -34.00 8.02 -3.22
CA ALA A 242 -35.31 8.23 -3.82
C ALA A 242 -35.22 8.84 -5.24
N ASP A 243 -34.38 9.84 -5.44
CA ASP A 243 -34.13 10.51 -6.70
C ASP A 243 -32.78 11.25 -6.69
N ALA A 244 -32.38 11.85 -7.80
CA ALA A 244 -31.11 12.54 -7.98
C ALA A 244 -30.88 13.77 -7.06
N ASN A 245 -31.86 14.19 -6.28
CA ASN A 245 -31.75 15.24 -5.26
C ASN A 245 -31.75 14.69 -3.83
N ASP A 246 -31.82 13.38 -3.65
CA ASP A 246 -31.86 12.73 -2.34
C ASP A 246 -30.44 12.46 -1.81
N ALA A 247 -29.67 13.55 -1.62
CA ALA A 247 -28.34 13.46 -1.02
C ALA A 247 -28.37 12.89 0.39
N ALA A 248 -29.42 13.14 1.18
CA ALA A 248 -29.55 12.62 2.54
C ALA A 248 -29.76 11.10 2.53
N GLY A 249 -30.64 10.59 1.65
CA GLY A 249 -30.84 9.14 1.46
C GLY A 249 -29.56 8.47 0.95
N ALA A 250 -28.89 9.06 -0.03
CA ALA A 250 -27.64 8.55 -0.58
C ALA A 250 -26.52 8.52 0.47
N ALA A 251 -26.30 9.59 1.24
CA ALA A 251 -25.29 9.65 2.28
C ALA A 251 -25.50 8.57 3.36
N SER A 252 -26.75 8.36 3.76
CA SER A 252 -27.12 7.29 4.70
C SER A 252 -26.90 5.90 4.11
N ALA A 253 -27.30 5.67 2.84
CA ALA A 253 -27.11 4.40 2.15
C ALA A 253 -25.63 4.08 1.91
N TRP A 254 -24.84 5.11 1.58
CA TRP A 254 -23.39 5.03 1.39
C TRP A 254 -22.61 4.90 2.71
N ASN A 255 -23.30 5.09 3.86
CA ASN A 255 -22.73 5.04 5.22
C ASN A 255 -21.71 6.17 5.50
N LEU A 256 -21.93 7.33 4.91
CA LEU A 256 -21.11 8.54 5.19
C LEU A 256 -21.52 9.23 6.49
N GLY A 257 -22.80 9.15 6.86
CA GLY A 257 -23.39 9.82 8.00
C GLY A 257 -24.81 10.35 7.69
N GLU A 258 -25.34 11.18 8.58
CA GLU A 258 -26.66 11.77 8.42
C GLU A 258 -26.55 13.19 7.85
N LEU A 259 -27.32 13.47 6.81
CA LEU A 259 -27.53 14.81 6.28
C LEU A 259 -29.00 15.23 6.52
N PRO A 260 -29.28 16.54 6.69
CA PRO A 260 -30.63 17.02 6.83
C PRO A 260 -31.45 16.79 5.55
N ALA A 261 -32.78 16.70 5.69
CA ALA A 261 -33.66 16.63 4.55
C ALA A 261 -33.52 17.88 3.65
N GLY A 262 -33.35 17.66 2.34
CA GLY A 262 -33.09 18.72 1.37
C GLY A 262 -31.62 19.12 1.22
N ALA A 263 -30.70 18.37 1.84
CA ALA A 263 -29.27 18.52 1.58
C ALA A 263 -28.96 18.29 0.08
N THR A 264 -27.91 18.95 -0.39
CA THR A 264 -27.46 18.94 -1.77
C THR A 264 -26.26 18.01 -1.98
N ALA A 265 -25.86 17.78 -3.22
CA ALA A 265 -24.61 17.09 -3.54
C ALA A 265 -23.38 17.79 -2.95
N LYS A 266 -23.42 19.13 -2.84
CA LYS A 266 -22.37 19.91 -2.16
C LYS A 266 -22.28 19.52 -0.68
N ASP A 267 -23.40 19.51 0.05
CA ASP A 267 -23.42 19.11 1.46
C ASP A 267 -22.90 17.68 1.66
N MET A 268 -23.18 16.80 0.71
CA MET A 268 -22.67 15.44 0.73
C MET A 268 -21.15 15.40 0.48
N PHE A 269 -20.62 16.19 -0.44
CA PHE A 269 -19.19 16.30 -0.66
C PHE A 269 -18.46 16.88 0.56
N GLU A 270 -19.03 17.90 1.18
CA GLU A 270 -18.49 18.49 2.42
C GLU A 270 -18.50 17.48 3.57
N LEU A 271 -19.52 16.62 3.67
CA LEU A 271 -19.54 15.52 4.64
C LEU A 271 -18.44 14.48 4.35
N ILE A 272 -18.21 14.15 3.08
CA ILE A 272 -17.07 13.30 2.69
C ILE A 272 -15.76 13.98 3.09
N GLY A 273 -15.59 15.25 2.77
CA GLY A 273 -14.42 16.04 3.16
C GLY A 273 -14.15 16.00 4.66
N ALA A 274 -15.17 16.23 5.47
CA ALA A 274 -15.07 16.17 6.92
C ALA A 274 -14.72 14.76 7.46
N ASN A 275 -15.22 13.70 6.82
CA ASN A 275 -14.92 12.32 7.21
C ASN A 275 -13.47 11.89 6.92
N TYR A 276 -12.81 12.57 5.98
CA TYR A 276 -11.45 12.27 5.52
C TYR A 276 -10.46 13.40 5.76
N ASP A 277 -10.78 14.34 6.68
CA ASP A 277 -9.92 15.50 6.97
C ASP A 277 -9.51 16.30 5.71
N TRP A 278 -10.37 16.31 4.69
CA TRP A 278 -10.13 16.95 3.40
C TRP A 278 -8.89 16.43 2.64
N ASN A 279 -8.50 15.20 2.92
CA ASN A 279 -7.48 14.51 2.13
C ASN A 279 -8.13 13.92 0.86
N PHE A 280 -7.92 14.55 -0.28
CA PHE A 280 -8.56 14.19 -1.55
C PHE A 280 -8.21 12.76 -2.00
N SER A 281 -6.99 12.31 -1.76
CA SER A 281 -6.59 10.92 -2.08
C SER A 281 -7.38 9.91 -1.24
N SER A 282 -7.56 10.19 0.04
CA SER A 282 -8.37 9.33 0.91
C SER A 282 -9.87 9.38 0.58
N MET A 283 -10.36 10.54 0.13
CA MET A 283 -11.76 10.71 -0.31
C MET A 283 -12.08 9.89 -1.57
N GLU A 284 -11.09 9.57 -2.41
CA GLU A 284 -11.27 8.70 -3.59
C GLU A 284 -11.73 7.27 -3.23
N ALA A 285 -11.60 6.84 -1.97
CA ALA A 285 -12.19 5.58 -1.50
C ALA A 285 -13.72 5.53 -1.66
N GLU A 286 -14.38 6.68 -1.82
CA GLU A 286 -15.82 6.80 -2.02
C GLU A 286 -16.23 6.90 -3.51
N THR A 287 -15.30 6.72 -4.45
CA THR A 287 -15.58 6.79 -5.90
C THR A 287 -16.71 5.84 -6.32
N ALA A 288 -17.72 6.39 -7.00
CA ALA A 288 -18.79 5.64 -7.65
C ALA A 288 -18.66 5.64 -9.18
N GLY A 289 -17.95 6.60 -9.75
CA GLY A 289 -17.75 6.77 -11.19
C GLY A 289 -16.35 7.31 -11.47
N SER A 290 -16.22 8.63 -11.62
CA SER A 290 -14.94 9.30 -11.89
C SER A 290 -14.10 9.39 -10.63
N LYS A 291 -12.76 9.32 -10.77
CA LYS A 291 -11.86 9.63 -9.66
C LYS A 291 -11.92 11.11 -9.32
N LEU A 292 -11.71 11.43 -8.04
CA LEU A 292 -11.71 12.82 -7.60
C LEU A 292 -10.53 13.60 -8.24
N SER A 293 -9.40 12.94 -8.45
CA SER A 293 -8.24 13.48 -9.18
C SER A 293 -8.50 13.83 -10.65
N ASP A 294 -9.54 13.25 -11.27
CA ASP A 294 -9.96 13.60 -12.63
C ASP A 294 -10.92 14.80 -12.65
N LEU A 295 -11.52 15.14 -11.52
CA LEU A 295 -12.56 16.16 -11.37
C LEU A 295 -12.06 17.47 -10.74
N ILE A 296 -11.06 17.38 -9.88
CA ILE A 296 -10.43 18.52 -9.20
C ILE A 296 -9.16 18.93 -9.96
N PRO A 297 -8.94 20.24 -10.24
CA PRO A 297 -7.69 20.70 -10.83
C PRO A 297 -6.46 20.24 -10.03
N GLU A 298 -5.41 19.82 -10.74
CA GLU A 298 -4.20 19.21 -10.13
C GLU A 298 -3.56 20.10 -9.05
N ASP A 299 -3.49 21.40 -9.29
CA ASP A 299 -2.96 22.37 -8.34
C ASP A 299 -3.80 22.50 -7.06
N VAL A 300 -5.12 22.37 -7.16
CA VAL A 300 -6.03 22.35 -6.01
C VAL A 300 -6.01 20.99 -5.32
N TYR A 301 -5.91 19.91 -6.10
CA TYR A 301 -5.77 18.56 -5.54
C TYR A 301 -4.55 18.46 -4.63
N ALA A 302 -3.45 19.11 -5.00
CA ALA A 302 -2.24 19.20 -4.19
C ALA A 302 -2.43 19.90 -2.82
N TYR A 303 -3.49 20.69 -2.62
CA TYR A 303 -3.75 21.33 -1.31
C TYR A 303 -3.97 20.33 -0.19
N SER A 304 -4.44 19.12 -0.50
CA SER A 304 -4.62 18.04 0.50
C SER A 304 -3.31 17.44 1.00
N THR A 305 -2.19 17.76 0.34
CA THR A 305 -0.83 17.32 0.70
C THR A 305 0.14 18.49 0.91
N THR A 306 -0.36 19.73 0.89
CA THR A 306 0.43 20.93 1.18
C THR A 306 0.23 21.31 2.64
N GLY A 307 1.31 21.28 3.43
CA GLY A 307 1.30 21.61 4.86
C GLY A 307 1.38 23.12 5.11
N VAL A 308 0.63 23.58 6.09
CA VAL A 308 0.64 24.96 6.58
C VAL A 308 0.85 24.96 8.08
N ASN A 309 1.78 25.79 8.59
CA ASN A 309 2.01 25.95 10.03
C ASN A 309 0.82 26.66 10.69
N VAL A 310 0.29 26.05 11.76
CA VAL A 310 -0.89 26.55 12.50
C VAL A 310 -0.64 26.87 13.96
N GLY A 311 0.60 26.71 14.41
CA GLY A 311 0.99 26.94 15.81
C GLY A 311 2.48 27.26 15.93
N ASP A 312 3.02 27.10 17.14
CA ASP A 312 4.46 27.20 17.33
C ASP A 312 5.14 26.07 16.53
N ALA A 313 5.99 26.46 15.59
CA ALA A 313 6.64 25.51 14.70
C ALA A 313 7.63 24.62 15.47
N VAL A 314 7.32 23.32 15.56
CA VAL A 314 8.24 22.31 16.08
C VAL A 314 9.02 21.72 14.89
N ALA A 315 10.32 21.97 14.90
CA ALA A 315 11.19 21.67 13.73
C ALA A 315 11.64 20.21 13.66
N SER A 316 11.67 19.49 14.80
CA SER A 316 12.15 18.10 14.85
C SER A 316 11.41 17.27 15.88
N VAL A 317 11.51 15.94 15.74
CA VAL A 317 11.01 14.95 16.69
C VAL A 317 12.06 14.68 17.75
N ALA A 318 11.83 15.09 18.99
CA ALA A 318 12.82 15.04 20.06
C ALA A 318 13.35 13.62 20.38
N GLY A 319 12.54 12.59 20.11
CA GLY A 319 12.91 11.19 20.30
C GLY A 319 13.81 10.61 19.22
N ILE A 320 14.12 11.33 18.13
CA ILE A 320 15.01 10.89 17.05
C ILE A 320 16.35 11.62 17.17
N VAL A 321 17.40 10.91 17.59
CA VAL A 321 18.71 11.50 17.87
C VAL A 321 19.81 10.81 17.08
N LYS A 322 20.47 11.53 16.16
CA LYS A 322 21.69 11.07 15.49
C LYS A 322 22.82 11.01 16.51
N THR A 323 23.49 9.86 16.63
CA THR A 323 24.62 9.66 17.56
C THR A 323 25.95 9.44 16.84
N GLY A 324 25.91 9.26 15.51
CA GLY A 324 27.08 9.11 14.63
C GLY A 324 26.63 8.89 13.20
N ASP A 325 27.58 8.75 12.27
CA ASP A 325 27.28 8.58 10.84
C ASP A 325 26.55 7.27 10.54
N TYR A 326 26.68 6.28 11.44
CA TYR A 326 26.07 4.94 11.32
C TYR A 326 25.29 4.58 12.58
N SER A 327 24.86 5.55 13.39
CA SER A 327 24.14 5.26 14.62
C SER A 327 23.15 6.35 14.98
N MET A 328 22.04 5.94 15.58
CA MET A 328 21.02 6.82 16.12
C MET A 328 20.31 6.17 17.31
N THR A 329 19.62 6.98 18.08
CA THR A 329 18.71 6.55 19.13
C THR A 329 17.30 7.00 18.82
N LEU A 330 16.33 6.09 18.95
CA LEU A 330 14.91 6.40 18.92
C LEU A 330 14.34 6.21 20.33
N THR A 331 13.57 7.18 20.84
CA THR A 331 12.96 7.09 22.16
C THR A 331 11.45 7.23 22.09
N THR A 332 10.73 6.30 22.73
CA THR A 332 9.27 6.34 22.89
C THR A 332 8.90 6.72 24.33
N THR A 333 7.71 7.33 24.51
CA THR A 333 7.20 7.76 25.84
C THR A 333 6.83 6.59 26.72
N GLU A 334 6.58 5.42 26.13
CA GLU A 334 6.20 4.18 26.80
C GLU A 334 6.56 2.95 25.95
N LEU A 335 6.48 1.77 26.53
CA LEU A 335 6.64 0.52 25.82
C LEU A 335 5.49 0.33 24.81
N SER A 336 5.83 0.33 23.54
CA SER A 336 4.90 0.01 22.45
C SER A 336 5.28 -1.30 21.80
N THR A 337 4.38 -2.29 21.86
CA THR A 337 4.61 -3.61 21.25
C THR A 337 4.65 -3.56 19.73
N THR A 338 4.14 -2.48 19.13
CA THR A 338 4.13 -2.28 17.68
C THR A 338 5.34 -1.50 17.17
N MET A 339 6.03 -0.74 18.04
CA MET A 339 7.14 0.12 17.63
C MET A 339 8.26 -0.62 16.92
N ILE A 340 8.66 -1.77 17.47
CA ILE A 340 9.75 -2.54 16.89
C ILE A 340 9.45 -3.00 15.45
N TYR A 341 8.19 -3.26 15.12
CA TYR A 341 7.75 -3.63 13.76
C TYR A 341 7.72 -2.44 12.81
N GLN A 342 7.55 -1.20 13.31
CA GLN A 342 7.68 -0.01 12.48
C GLN A 342 9.12 0.23 12.02
N LEU A 343 10.11 -0.34 12.72
CA LEU A 343 11.52 -0.30 12.31
C LEU A 343 11.83 -1.27 11.14
N GLN A 344 10.88 -2.01 10.61
CA GLN A 344 10.99 -2.68 9.30
C GLN A 344 10.81 -1.71 8.13
N MET A 345 10.76 -0.42 8.38
CA MET A 345 10.67 0.59 7.33
C MET A 345 11.84 0.48 6.34
N PRO A 346 11.62 0.81 5.05
CA PRO A 346 12.69 0.87 4.06
C PRO A 346 13.67 2.01 4.36
N ILE A 347 14.95 1.78 4.08
CA ILE A 347 15.98 2.82 4.06
C ILE A 347 16.05 3.36 2.63
N ALA A 348 15.44 4.51 2.39
CA ALA A 348 15.40 5.13 1.08
C ALA A 348 16.53 6.17 0.94
N PRO A 349 17.24 6.20 -0.20
CA PRO A 349 18.35 7.14 -0.41
C PRO A 349 17.89 8.60 -0.44
N LEU A 350 18.44 9.39 0.45
CA LEU A 350 18.22 10.83 0.55
C LEU A 350 18.53 11.55 -0.77
N HIS A 351 19.66 11.23 -1.40
CA HIS A 351 20.13 11.86 -2.64
C HIS A 351 19.21 11.58 -3.85
N TYR A 352 18.36 10.55 -3.78
CA TYR A 352 17.41 10.21 -4.86
C TYR A 352 15.99 10.69 -4.57
N TYR A 353 15.47 10.43 -3.36
CA TYR A 353 14.08 10.76 -3.00
C TYR A 353 13.94 12.13 -2.39
N GLY A 354 14.96 12.64 -1.73
CA GLY A 354 15.02 13.97 -1.11
C GLY A 354 15.82 14.98 -1.92
N ASP A 355 16.20 16.04 -1.25
CA ASP A 355 17.11 17.08 -1.74
C ASP A 355 18.22 17.25 -0.71
N GLU A 356 19.46 16.83 -1.06
CA GLU A 356 20.63 16.94 -0.18
C GLU A 356 20.93 18.39 0.24
N SER A 357 20.58 19.38 -0.58
CA SER A 357 20.75 20.78 -0.24
C SER A 357 19.81 21.26 0.88
N LEU A 358 18.76 20.49 1.15
CA LEU A 358 17.79 20.68 2.24
C LEU A 358 18.07 19.74 3.42
N TYR A 359 19.19 19.03 3.44
CA TYR A 359 19.55 18.17 4.56
C TYR A 359 20.63 18.82 5.43
N ASP A 360 20.28 19.12 6.65
CA ASP A 360 21.17 19.60 7.72
C ASP A 360 20.59 19.20 9.07
N TYR A 361 21.06 18.07 9.58
CA TYR A 361 20.55 17.50 10.84
C TYR A 361 20.63 18.48 12.02
N ASP A 362 21.76 19.20 12.13
CA ASP A 362 22.02 20.14 13.25
C ASP A 362 21.07 21.36 13.21
N ASN A 363 20.57 21.71 12.02
CA ASN A 363 19.60 22.78 11.82
C ASN A 363 18.16 22.28 11.63
N ASN A 364 17.87 20.99 11.95
CA ASN A 364 16.54 20.35 11.84
C ASN A 364 15.95 20.43 10.43
N SER A 365 16.77 20.17 9.43
CA SER A 365 16.38 20.06 8.02
C SER A 365 16.68 18.64 7.54
N PHE A 366 15.68 17.94 6.97
CA PHE A 366 15.71 16.49 6.78
C PHE A 366 15.54 16.07 5.32
N GLY A 367 16.01 16.89 4.35
CA GLY A 367 16.04 16.56 2.94
C GLY A 367 14.78 16.91 2.16
N PHE A 368 13.83 17.60 2.80
CA PHE A 368 12.63 18.19 2.19
C PHE A 368 12.08 19.30 3.08
N VAL A 369 11.18 20.09 2.54
CA VAL A 369 10.45 21.11 3.33
C VAL A 369 9.34 20.41 4.13
N LYS A 370 9.33 20.55 5.45
CA LYS A 370 8.26 19.99 6.29
C LYS A 370 6.89 20.42 5.77
N GLY A 371 6.00 19.45 5.54
CA GLY A 371 4.67 19.68 4.99
C GLY A 371 4.63 19.74 3.45
N ASP A 372 5.73 19.45 2.78
CA ASP A 372 5.79 19.33 1.32
C ASP A 372 6.57 18.09 0.90
N LEU A 373 5.86 17.01 0.65
CA LEU A 373 6.42 15.75 0.13
C LEU A 373 6.34 15.64 -1.40
N SER A 374 6.08 16.72 -2.13
CA SER A 374 5.89 16.69 -3.59
C SER A 374 7.13 16.14 -4.32
N GLY A 375 8.34 16.51 -3.90
CA GLY A 375 9.59 15.98 -4.42
C GLY A 375 9.74 14.47 -4.24
N VAL A 376 9.38 13.97 -3.05
CA VAL A 376 9.39 12.52 -2.74
C VAL A 376 8.34 11.78 -3.56
N ARG A 377 7.12 12.35 -3.69
CA ARG A 377 6.03 11.78 -4.49
C ARG A 377 6.35 11.69 -5.98
N ALA A 378 7.15 12.61 -6.50
CA ALA A 378 7.56 12.59 -7.91
C ALA A 378 8.39 11.35 -8.29
N LYS A 379 8.90 10.59 -7.31
CA LYS A 379 9.75 9.40 -7.50
C LYS A 379 8.99 8.08 -7.28
N THR A 380 7.78 7.97 -7.82
CA THR A 380 6.92 6.79 -7.61
C THR A 380 7.01 5.73 -8.70
N SER A 381 7.62 6.00 -9.86
CA SER A 381 7.61 5.08 -11.00
C SER A 381 8.90 4.29 -11.22
N ALA A 382 9.99 4.65 -10.54
CA ALA A 382 11.30 4.02 -10.71
C ALA A 382 12.02 3.95 -9.35
N PRO A 383 11.80 2.89 -8.55
CA PRO A 383 12.43 2.78 -7.24
C PRO A 383 13.94 2.60 -7.35
N MET A 384 14.68 3.27 -6.47
CA MET A 384 16.11 3.10 -6.27
C MET A 384 16.39 2.82 -4.80
N GLY A 385 17.23 1.85 -4.50
CA GLY A 385 17.53 1.44 -3.15
C GLY A 385 18.75 0.53 -3.05
N ALA A 386 18.89 -0.16 -1.93
CA ALA A 386 20.00 -1.07 -1.64
C ALA A 386 19.58 -2.55 -1.65
N GLY A 387 18.44 -2.89 -2.21
CA GLY A 387 17.87 -4.23 -2.21
C GLY A 387 18.63 -5.26 -3.03
N MET A 388 18.15 -6.51 -3.00
CA MET A 388 18.75 -7.62 -3.75
C MET A 388 18.74 -7.40 -5.27
N PHE A 389 17.77 -6.64 -5.77
CA PHE A 389 17.60 -6.34 -7.19
C PHE A 389 17.49 -4.84 -7.41
N THR A 390 17.84 -4.41 -8.61
CA THR A 390 17.69 -3.04 -9.09
C THR A 390 16.52 -2.99 -10.09
N PHE A 391 15.71 -1.95 -10.01
CA PHE A 391 14.63 -1.72 -10.95
C PHE A 391 15.19 -1.28 -12.31
N SER A 392 14.81 -1.99 -13.36
CA SER A 392 15.23 -1.69 -14.73
C SER A 392 14.14 -0.92 -15.48
N LYS A 393 12.93 -1.46 -15.52
CA LYS A 393 11.75 -0.82 -16.12
C LYS A 393 10.45 -1.54 -15.76
N TYR A 394 9.34 -0.85 -16.00
CA TYR A 394 8.01 -1.44 -16.10
C TYR A 394 7.46 -1.22 -17.51
N SER A 395 7.03 -2.28 -18.16
CA SER A 395 6.47 -2.24 -19.52
C SER A 395 5.55 -3.44 -19.78
N ASP A 396 4.40 -3.18 -20.36
CA ASP A 396 3.46 -4.21 -20.83
C ASP A 396 3.05 -5.21 -19.74
N GLY A 397 2.80 -4.70 -18.52
CA GLY A 397 2.40 -5.52 -17.36
C GLY A 397 3.55 -6.34 -16.76
N VAL A 398 4.81 -5.98 -17.03
CA VAL A 398 5.99 -6.67 -16.50
C VAL A 398 6.94 -5.66 -15.86
N VAL A 399 7.30 -5.89 -14.60
CA VAL A 399 8.42 -5.23 -13.92
C VAL A 399 9.67 -6.06 -14.15
N TYR A 400 10.73 -5.43 -14.67
CA TYR A 400 12.03 -6.03 -14.94
C TYR A 400 13.02 -5.58 -13.89
N LEU A 401 13.64 -6.55 -13.22
CA LEU A 401 14.63 -6.34 -12.18
C LEU A 401 15.94 -7.05 -12.53
N ASP A 402 17.07 -6.41 -12.25
CA ASP A 402 18.41 -6.95 -12.43
C ASP A 402 19.07 -7.20 -11.07
N ALA A 403 19.87 -8.26 -10.93
CA ALA A 403 20.57 -8.57 -9.68
C ALA A 403 21.49 -7.42 -9.25
N ASN A 404 21.43 -7.01 -8.00
CA ASN A 404 22.33 -6.03 -7.42
C ASN A 404 23.64 -6.70 -6.94
N PRO A 405 24.77 -6.51 -7.63
CA PRO A 405 26.02 -7.12 -7.22
C PRO A 405 26.58 -6.58 -5.91
N SER A 406 26.08 -5.42 -5.47
CA SER A 406 26.49 -4.73 -4.23
C SER A 406 25.60 -5.04 -3.04
N TYR A 407 24.64 -6.00 -3.18
CA TYR A 407 23.77 -6.36 -2.08
C TYR A 407 24.59 -6.90 -0.89
N TYR A 408 24.33 -6.39 0.30
CA TYR A 408 25.15 -6.62 1.50
C TYR A 408 25.26 -8.08 1.95
N ASP A 409 24.27 -8.92 1.67
CA ASP A 409 24.26 -10.34 2.01
C ASP A 409 24.69 -11.23 0.82
N GLY A 410 25.39 -10.63 -0.14
CA GLY A 410 25.91 -11.29 -1.34
C GLY A 410 25.01 -11.16 -2.55
N ALA A 411 25.61 -11.18 -3.72
CA ALA A 411 24.88 -11.06 -4.99
C ALA A 411 23.84 -12.19 -5.15
N PRO A 412 22.62 -11.89 -5.63
CA PRO A 412 21.62 -12.88 -5.94
C PRO A 412 22.15 -13.93 -6.94
N LYS A 413 21.71 -15.18 -6.77
CA LYS A 413 22.08 -16.27 -7.69
C LYS A 413 21.33 -16.19 -9.03
N VAL A 414 20.23 -15.47 -9.06
CA VAL A 414 19.38 -15.23 -10.24
C VAL A 414 19.79 -13.87 -10.81
N ALA A 415 20.09 -13.82 -12.11
CA ALA A 415 20.56 -12.58 -12.74
C ALA A 415 19.42 -11.56 -12.97
N HIS A 416 18.23 -12.05 -13.31
CA HIS A 416 17.08 -11.24 -13.65
C HIS A 416 15.81 -11.78 -12.98
N VAL A 417 14.92 -10.89 -12.58
CA VAL A 417 13.57 -11.20 -12.12
C VAL A 417 12.57 -10.42 -12.95
N ASN A 418 11.62 -11.11 -13.55
CA ASN A 418 10.49 -10.53 -14.26
C ASN A 418 9.22 -10.80 -13.44
N MET A 419 8.65 -9.75 -12.84
CA MET A 419 7.38 -9.82 -12.13
C MET A 419 6.27 -9.50 -13.12
N LYS A 420 5.47 -10.50 -13.47
CA LYS A 420 4.51 -10.44 -14.57
C LYS A 420 3.08 -10.43 -14.08
N GLU A 421 2.31 -9.44 -14.51
CA GLU A 421 0.86 -9.44 -14.30
C GLU A 421 0.23 -10.70 -14.89
N THR A 422 -0.46 -11.47 -14.05
CA THR A 422 -1.02 -12.76 -14.37
C THR A 422 -2.40 -12.89 -13.76
N GLN A 423 -3.39 -13.21 -14.60
CA GLN A 423 -4.73 -13.49 -14.10
C GLN A 423 -4.73 -14.75 -13.22
N GLU A 424 -5.56 -14.78 -12.19
CA GLU A 424 -5.64 -15.90 -11.25
C GLU A 424 -5.83 -17.26 -11.96
N ALA A 425 -6.67 -17.30 -13.00
CA ALA A 425 -6.93 -18.51 -13.79
C ALA A 425 -5.71 -19.03 -14.59
N ASP A 426 -4.73 -18.16 -14.85
CA ASP A 426 -3.56 -18.48 -15.65
C ASP A 426 -2.33 -18.85 -14.81
N LYS A 427 -2.36 -18.66 -13.50
CA LYS A 427 -1.23 -18.89 -12.60
C LYS A 427 -0.73 -20.34 -12.66
N ILE A 428 -1.60 -21.33 -12.47
CA ILE A 428 -1.23 -22.75 -12.49
C ILE A 428 -0.83 -23.21 -13.89
N THR A 429 -1.58 -22.83 -14.91
CA THR A 429 -1.31 -23.21 -16.29
C THR A 429 -0.02 -22.58 -16.83
N GLY A 430 0.32 -21.38 -16.35
CA GLY A 430 1.57 -20.70 -16.65
C GLY A 430 2.79 -21.44 -16.09
N VAL A 431 2.71 -21.93 -14.85
CA VAL A 431 3.78 -22.77 -14.25
C VAL A 431 3.89 -24.10 -15.00
N GLN A 432 2.76 -24.76 -15.30
CA GLN A 432 2.75 -26.00 -16.09
C GLN A 432 3.41 -25.84 -17.48
N ALA A 433 3.16 -24.69 -18.11
CA ALA A 433 3.71 -24.39 -19.45
C ALA A 433 5.17 -23.89 -19.41
N GLY A 434 5.73 -23.60 -18.22
CA GLY A 434 7.07 -23.02 -18.07
C GLY A 434 7.17 -21.57 -18.53
N THR A 435 6.07 -20.83 -18.58
CA THR A 435 6.03 -19.37 -18.87
C THR A 435 6.06 -18.53 -17.59
N ILE A 436 5.90 -19.17 -16.46
CA ILE A 436 6.00 -18.65 -15.11
C ILE A 436 6.79 -19.68 -14.30
N ASP A 437 7.74 -19.23 -13.49
CA ASP A 437 8.54 -20.09 -12.63
C ASP A 437 7.96 -20.21 -11.22
N ILE A 438 7.41 -19.12 -10.70
CA ILE A 438 6.79 -19.07 -9.37
C ILE A 438 5.46 -18.33 -9.46
N SER A 439 4.43 -18.90 -8.82
CA SER A 439 3.13 -18.22 -8.65
C SER A 439 2.56 -18.46 -7.27
N ASP A 440 1.69 -17.54 -6.84
CA ASP A 440 0.92 -17.59 -5.60
C ASP A 440 -0.58 -17.61 -5.95
N PRO A 441 -1.14 -18.78 -6.32
CA PRO A 441 -2.57 -18.92 -6.59
C PRO A 441 -3.39 -18.90 -5.30
N SER A 442 -4.63 -18.42 -5.41
CA SER A 442 -5.61 -18.53 -4.32
C SER A 442 -5.86 -20.01 -4.00
N TYR A 443 -5.22 -20.52 -2.96
CA TYR A 443 -5.22 -21.93 -2.64
C TYR A 443 -6.59 -22.43 -2.20
N SER A 444 -7.06 -23.50 -2.84
CA SER A 444 -8.31 -24.19 -2.54
C SER A 444 -8.16 -25.69 -2.80
N LEU A 445 -9.12 -26.50 -2.37
CA LEU A 445 -9.12 -27.93 -2.69
C LEU A 445 -9.14 -28.18 -4.22
N GLU A 446 -9.85 -27.32 -4.97
CA GLU A 446 -9.88 -27.41 -6.44
C GLU A 446 -8.50 -27.15 -7.04
N VAL A 447 -7.78 -26.16 -6.54
CA VAL A 447 -6.38 -25.87 -6.96
C VAL A 447 -5.46 -27.01 -6.58
N ALA A 448 -5.58 -27.57 -5.38
CA ALA A 448 -4.80 -28.72 -4.95
C ALA A 448 -5.03 -29.95 -5.85
N ASP A 449 -6.30 -30.26 -6.16
CA ASP A 449 -6.68 -31.35 -7.08
C ASP A 449 -6.12 -31.11 -8.49
N GLN A 450 -6.20 -29.87 -9.01
CA GLN A 450 -5.63 -29.49 -10.30
C GLN A 450 -4.09 -29.72 -10.34
N ILE A 451 -3.39 -29.31 -9.31
CA ILE A 451 -1.93 -29.50 -9.20
C ILE A 451 -1.60 -31.00 -9.15
N ALA A 452 -2.34 -31.76 -8.33
CA ALA A 452 -2.17 -33.20 -8.24
C ALA A 452 -2.42 -33.93 -9.57
N ASP A 453 -3.45 -33.52 -10.33
CA ASP A 453 -3.72 -34.04 -11.66
C ASP A 453 -2.58 -33.76 -12.65
N ILE A 454 -2.01 -32.56 -12.62
CA ILE A 454 -0.84 -32.17 -13.45
C ILE A 454 0.38 -33.02 -13.08
N ASN A 455 0.61 -33.27 -11.80
CA ASN A 455 1.72 -34.06 -11.30
C ASN A 455 1.47 -35.60 -11.39
N GLY A 456 0.25 -36.04 -11.66
CA GLY A 456 -0.12 -37.45 -11.68
C GLY A 456 -0.12 -38.06 -10.27
N ALA A 457 0.57 -39.18 -10.08
CA ALA A 457 0.58 -39.88 -8.80
C ALA A 457 1.43 -39.20 -7.70
N GLU A 458 2.19 -38.18 -8.02
CA GLU A 458 3.09 -37.51 -7.08
C GLU A 458 2.37 -36.44 -6.21
N GLY A 459 1.07 -36.16 -6.48
CA GLY A 459 0.28 -35.21 -5.72
C GLY A 459 0.72 -33.74 -5.94
N GLU A 460 0.63 -32.91 -4.90
CA GLU A 460 0.93 -31.48 -4.99
C GLU A 460 2.44 -31.15 -5.03
N ASP A 461 3.30 -32.09 -4.69
CA ASP A 461 4.77 -31.92 -4.75
C ASP A 461 5.36 -32.93 -5.73
N GLY A 462 5.30 -32.59 -7.00
CA GLY A 462 5.66 -33.50 -8.08
C GLY A 462 6.67 -32.93 -9.08
N PRO A 463 6.89 -33.65 -10.20
CA PRO A 463 7.95 -33.32 -11.15
C PRO A 463 7.63 -32.11 -12.04
N VAL A 464 6.37 -31.69 -12.13
CA VAL A 464 5.94 -30.56 -12.95
C VAL A 464 5.74 -29.32 -12.08
N ILE A 465 5.01 -29.45 -10.97
CA ILE A 465 4.75 -28.39 -10.01
C ILE A 465 5.19 -28.86 -8.63
N THR A 466 5.99 -28.05 -7.97
CA THR A 466 6.36 -28.22 -6.57
C THR A 466 5.63 -27.19 -5.72
N THR A 467 4.77 -27.64 -4.81
CA THR A 467 4.04 -26.77 -3.90
C THR A 467 4.83 -26.58 -2.61
N ARG A 468 4.96 -25.34 -2.17
CA ARG A 468 5.56 -25.00 -0.86
C ARG A 468 4.56 -24.21 -0.03
N LEU A 469 4.10 -24.82 1.04
CA LEU A 469 3.25 -24.13 2.02
C LEU A 469 4.12 -23.24 2.89
N LYS A 470 3.66 -22.02 3.09
CA LYS A 470 4.29 -21.03 3.95
C LYS A 470 3.31 -20.63 5.06
N ASP A 471 3.82 -20.44 6.26
CA ASP A 471 2.99 -19.94 7.35
C ASP A 471 2.44 -18.55 7.02
N TYR A 472 1.11 -18.40 7.10
CA TYR A 472 0.46 -17.12 6.93
C TYR A 472 0.62 -16.29 8.21
N ARG A 473 1.28 -15.14 8.11
CA ARG A 473 1.54 -14.24 9.25
C ARG A 473 0.46 -13.18 9.46
N GLY A 474 -0.65 -13.32 8.78
CA GLY A 474 -1.80 -12.47 8.91
C GLY A 474 -2.97 -13.18 9.60
N TYR A 475 -4.07 -12.47 9.73
CA TYR A 475 -5.33 -13.03 10.20
C TYR A 475 -6.49 -12.41 9.45
N GLY A 476 -7.54 -13.21 9.23
CA GLY A 476 -8.81 -12.72 8.76
C GLY A 476 -9.74 -12.46 9.95
N TYR A 477 -10.61 -11.48 9.84
CA TYR A 477 -11.62 -11.22 10.86
C TYR A 477 -12.96 -10.85 10.24
N ILE A 478 -14.02 -11.14 11.01
CA ILE A 478 -15.38 -10.66 10.73
C ILE A 478 -15.70 -9.63 11.82
N ALA A 479 -15.86 -8.38 11.43
CA ALA A 479 -16.27 -7.32 12.34
C ALA A 479 -17.77 -7.11 12.29
N LEU A 480 -18.41 -7.06 13.45
CA LEU A 480 -19.83 -6.71 13.61
C LEU A 480 -19.96 -5.31 14.21
N SER A 481 -20.57 -4.39 13.47
CA SER A 481 -20.91 -3.08 14.02
C SER A 481 -21.97 -3.21 15.11
N ALA A 482 -21.59 -2.95 16.36
CA ALA A 482 -22.53 -2.98 17.47
C ALA A 482 -23.67 -1.97 17.30
N LYS A 483 -23.40 -0.82 16.69
CA LYS A 483 -24.39 0.22 16.36
C LYS A 483 -25.48 -0.31 15.41
N ASN A 484 -25.08 -1.09 14.40
CA ASN A 484 -25.97 -1.54 13.32
C ASN A 484 -26.56 -2.92 13.57
N VAL A 485 -25.83 -3.79 14.28
CA VAL A 485 -26.29 -5.16 14.63
C VAL A 485 -26.76 -5.15 16.08
N ASN A 486 -28.00 -4.70 16.28
CA ASN A 486 -28.62 -4.57 17.60
C ASN A 486 -30.11 -4.94 17.57
N VAL A 487 -30.70 -5.13 18.75
CA VAL A 487 -32.12 -5.39 18.96
C VAL A 487 -32.71 -4.18 19.69
N GLY A 488 -33.76 -3.60 19.10
CA GLY A 488 -34.50 -2.49 19.72
C GLY A 488 -33.73 -1.19 19.85
N GLY A 489 -32.66 -1.00 19.07
CA GLY A 489 -31.84 0.23 19.10
C GLY A 489 -30.86 0.36 20.27
N ASP A 490 -30.77 -0.66 21.15
CA ASP A 490 -29.80 -0.67 22.26
C ASP A 490 -28.67 -1.69 22.00
N PRO A 491 -27.49 -1.22 21.55
CA PRO A 491 -26.34 -2.10 21.29
C PRO A 491 -25.80 -2.81 22.53
N SER A 492 -26.03 -2.24 23.73
CA SER A 492 -25.53 -2.73 25.01
C SER A 492 -26.41 -3.81 25.62
N SER A 493 -27.66 -3.95 25.18
CA SER A 493 -28.61 -4.94 25.68
C SER A 493 -28.12 -6.38 25.52
N GLN A 494 -28.56 -7.26 26.41
CA GLN A 494 -28.22 -8.69 26.31
C GLN A 494 -28.71 -9.29 24.99
N ALA A 495 -29.91 -8.94 24.54
CA ALA A 495 -30.46 -9.40 23.26
C ALA A 495 -29.60 -9.00 22.06
N SER A 496 -29.04 -7.80 22.06
CA SER A 496 -28.12 -7.33 21.01
C SER A 496 -26.79 -8.08 21.05
N LYS A 497 -26.24 -8.34 22.23
CA LYS A 497 -25.04 -9.15 22.39
C LYS A 497 -25.26 -10.61 21.92
N ASP A 498 -26.42 -11.18 22.27
CA ASP A 498 -26.79 -12.55 21.86
C ASP A 498 -26.99 -12.65 20.36
N LEU A 499 -27.61 -11.62 19.72
CA LEU A 499 -27.70 -11.55 18.27
C LEU A 499 -26.34 -11.54 17.60
N ARG A 500 -25.41 -10.68 18.04
CA ARG A 500 -24.04 -10.62 17.48
C ARG A 500 -23.30 -11.94 17.70
N LYS A 501 -23.45 -12.55 18.87
CA LYS A 501 -22.86 -13.85 19.17
C LYS A 501 -23.42 -14.94 18.24
N ALA A 502 -24.73 -14.98 18.02
CA ALA A 502 -25.36 -15.96 17.13
C ALA A 502 -24.93 -15.82 15.65
N ILE A 503 -24.57 -14.60 15.20
CA ILE A 503 -24.03 -14.37 13.85
C ILE A 503 -22.59 -14.90 13.73
N MET A 504 -21.84 -14.92 14.83
CA MET A 504 -20.45 -15.33 14.88
C MET A 504 -20.25 -16.82 15.19
N THR A 505 -21.32 -17.55 15.49
CA THR A 505 -21.32 -19.00 15.80
C THR A 505 -21.72 -19.81 14.58
#